data_5f44c832bb58aab3e05fedb4c875b80e
#
_entry.id   5f44c832bb58aab3e05fedb4c875b80e
#
_cell.length_a   1.000
_cell.length_b   1.000
_cell.length_c   1.000
_cell.angle_alpha   90.00
_cell.angle_beta   90.00
_cell.angle_gamma   90.00
#
_symmetry.space_group_name_H-M   'P 1'
#
loop_
_entity.id
_entity.type
_entity.pdbx_description
1 polymer ?
#
loop_
_entity_poly.entity_id
_entity_poly.type
_entity_poly.pdbx_seq_one_letter_code
_entity_poly.pdbx_strand_id
1 'polypeptide(L)'
;IEYGIQHEANHFELLKIKYKKHITINPNQSAEKKCAETIKALKDGYDLIYKAYFVDNNFRGEVDFLLKTKIKSKLGDYSYEVYDTKITKNLRPKHVLQITGYSYLLSKIQGFTPIKMYLIDGANITHDFKVSEFLDYFLYTKDNFEKFLPTVEKIDLYPEKCTFCNICPWLDECERIWVG
;
A
#
# COMPACT_ATOMS: atom_id res chain seq x y z
N ILE A 1 -10.98 -10.79 -8.36
CA ILE A 1 -10.07 -9.70 -8.82
C ILE A 1 -10.88 -8.62 -9.52
N GLU A 2 -11.71 -8.94 -10.51
CA GLU A 2 -12.48 -8.01 -11.32
C GLU A 2 -13.40 -7.07 -10.49
N TYR A 3 -14.12 -7.61 -9.52
CA TYR A 3 -14.98 -6.81 -8.62
C TYR A 3 -14.19 -5.79 -7.78
N GLY A 4 -12.97 -6.13 -7.38
CA GLY A 4 -12.11 -5.20 -6.61
C GLY A 4 -11.67 -4.01 -7.47
N ILE A 5 -11.26 -4.27 -8.71
CA ILE A 5 -10.87 -3.25 -9.69
C ILE A 5 -12.05 -2.33 -9.99
N GLN A 6 -13.25 -2.89 -10.19
CA GLN A 6 -14.45 -2.10 -10.46
C GLN A 6 -14.85 -1.23 -9.25
N HIS A 7 -14.77 -1.77 -8.03
CA HIS A 7 -15.06 -1.00 -6.81
C HIS A 7 -14.13 0.20 -6.65
N GLU A 8 -12.84 -0.01 -6.85
CA GLU A 8 -11.83 1.03 -6.82
C GLU A 8 -12.05 2.08 -7.90
N ALA A 9 -12.31 1.65 -9.16
CA ALA A 9 -12.56 2.54 -10.28
C ALA A 9 -13.81 3.41 -10.05
N ASN A 10 -14.89 2.83 -9.53
CA ASN A 10 -16.10 3.58 -9.19
C ASN A 10 -15.82 4.63 -8.12
N HIS A 11 -15.02 4.29 -7.11
CA HIS A 11 -14.64 5.25 -6.06
C HIS A 11 -13.77 6.38 -6.62
N PHE A 12 -12.85 6.08 -7.54
CA PHE A 12 -12.06 7.09 -8.24
C PHE A 12 -12.93 8.11 -8.99
N GLU A 13 -13.98 7.65 -9.71
CA GLU A 13 -14.91 8.56 -10.40
C GLU A 13 -15.60 9.53 -9.42
N LEU A 14 -16.01 9.06 -8.24
CA LEU A 14 -16.57 9.91 -7.20
C LEU A 14 -15.55 10.94 -6.69
N LEU A 15 -14.30 10.54 -6.47
CA LEU A 15 -13.25 11.43 -6.02
C LEU A 15 -12.91 12.52 -7.04
N LYS A 16 -12.93 12.23 -8.35
CA LYS A 16 -12.70 13.22 -9.43
C LYS A 16 -13.71 14.36 -9.41
N ILE A 17 -14.94 14.10 -9.00
CA ILE A 17 -15.96 15.15 -8.85
C ILE A 17 -15.52 16.18 -7.81
N LYS A 18 -14.95 15.71 -6.70
CA LYS A 18 -14.53 16.54 -5.56
C LYS A 18 -13.15 17.18 -5.79
N TYR A 19 -12.20 16.42 -6.36
CA TYR A 19 -10.81 16.82 -6.52
C TYR A 19 -10.48 17.11 -7.98
N LYS A 20 -10.57 18.39 -8.38
CA LYS A 20 -10.44 18.78 -9.80
C LYS A 20 -9.00 18.65 -10.33
N LYS A 21 -7.99 18.93 -9.50
CA LYS A 21 -6.58 18.75 -9.85
C LYS A 21 -6.14 17.34 -9.50
N HIS A 22 -6.38 16.38 -10.37
CA HIS A 22 -6.04 14.98 -10.17
C HIS A 22 -5.12 14.42 -11.27
N ILE A 23 -4.43 13.34 -10.96
CA ILE A 23 -3.57 12.59 -11.89
C ILE A 23 -3.68 11.09 -11.61
N THR A 24 -3.58 10.28 -12.68
CA THR A 24 -3.40 8.84 -12.61
C THR A 24 -1.98 8.49 -13.00
N ILE A 25 -1.26 7.79 -12.13
CA ILE A 25 0.06 7.27 -12.46
C ILE A 25 -0.10 6.14 -13.47
N ASN A 26 0.64 6.21 -14.58
CA ASN A 26 0.50 5.24 -15.66
C ASN A 26 0.94 3.83 -15.22
N PRO A 27 0.02 2.85 -15.17
CA PRO A 27 0.31 1.49 -14.70
C PRO A 27 1.26 0.71 -15.62
N ASN A 28 1.36 1.08 -16.91
CA ASN A 28 2.09 0.36 -17.95
C ASN A 28 3.57 0.77 -18.06
N GLN A 29 4.16 1.30 -16.99
CA GLN A 29 5.57 1.69 -16.95
C GLN A 29 6.33 0.88 -15.89
N SER A 30 7.68 0.98 -15.95
CA SER A 30 8.52 0.34 -14.92
C SER A 30 8.29 0.93 -13.53
N ALA A 31 8.62 0.18 -12.49
CA ALA A 31 8.48 0.60 -11.10
C ALA A 31 9.18 1.95 -10.82
N GLU A 32 10.38 2.14 -11.40
CA GLU A 32 11.18 3.37 -11.25
C GLU A 32 10.47 4.57 -11.88
N LYS A 33 9.88 4.39 -13.07
CA LYS A 33 9.14 5.45 -13.75
C LYS A 33 7.86 5.81 -13.00
N LYS A 34 7.11 4.81 -12.52
CA LYS A 34 5.92 5.04 -11.66
C LYS A 34 6.28 5.82 -10.40
N CYS A 35 7.38 5.44 -9.74
CA CYS A 35 7.85 6.13 -8.53
C CYS A 35 8.26 7.59 -8.85
N ALA A 36 9.01 7.82 -9.92
CA ALA A 36 9.41 9.16 -10.35
C ALA A 36 8.21 10.05 -10.69
N GLU A 37 7.22 9.51 -11.41
CA GLU A 37 5.95 10.20 -11.73
C GLU A 37 5.15 10.52 -10.46
N THR A 38 5.08 9.59 -9.50
CA THR A 38 4.46 9.82 -8.20
C THR A 38 5.13 10.97 -7.44
N ILE A 39 6.46 10.95 -7.35
CA ILE A 39 7.22 12.01 -6.66
C ILE A 39 7.00 13.37 -7.35
N LYS A 40 6.96 13.40 -8.68
CA LYS A 40 6.65 14.61 -9.43
C LYS A 40 5.25 15.11 -9.12
N ALA A 41 4.24 14.24 -9.15
CA ALA A 41 2.86 14.60 -8.84
C ALA A 41 2.67 15.15 -7.41
N LEU A 42 3.39 14.56 -6.42
CA LEU A 42 3.43 15.06 -5.05
C LEU A 42 3.98 16.50 -4.99
N LYS A 43 5.09 16.77 -5.70
CA LYS A 43 5.73 18.11 -5.76
C LYS A 43 4.87 19.13 -6.51
N ASP A 44 4.18 18.71 -7.56
CA ASP A 44 3.27 19.55 -8.36
C ASP A 44 1.97 19.88 -7.59
N GLY A 45 1.76 19.25 -6.44
CA GLY A 45 0.66 19.52 -5.52
C GLY A 45 -0.71 19.17 -6.10
N TYR A 46 -0.84 18.00 -6.75
CA TYR A 46 -2.15 17.49 -7.16
C TYR A 46 -3.04 17.25 -5.93
N ASP A 47 -4.34 17.48 -6.04
CA ASP A 47 -5.26 17.28 -4.91
C ASP A 47 -5.58 15.79 -4.70
N LEU A 48 -5.53 15.00 -5.78
CA LEU A 48 -5.72 13.55 -5.80
C LEU A 48 -4.70 12.92 -6.74
N ILE A 49 -3.97 11.93 -6.23
CA ILE A 49 -3.07 11.08 -7.02
C ILE A 49 -3.60 9.66 -6.95
N TYR A 50 -3.96 9.08 -8.09
CA TYR A 50 -4.46 7.72 -8.23
C TYR A 50 -3.36 6.78 -8.70
N LYS A 51 -3.29 5.58 -8.08
CA LYS A 51 -2.27 4.55 -8.36
C LYS A 51 -0.84 5.02 -8.09
N ALA A 52 -0.66 5.78 -7.01
CA ALA A 52 0.66 6.21 -6.56
C ALA A 52 1.56 5.02 -6.27
N TYR A 53 2.83 5.09 -6.67
CA TYR A 53 3.77 4.00 -6.51
C TYR A 53 5.03 4.45 -5.77
N PHE A 54 5.42 3.69 -4.75
CA PHE A 54 6.57 3.97 -3.92
C PHE A 54 7.59 2.84 -3.95
N VAL A 55 8.86 3.20 -3.86
CA VAL A 55 10.00 2.27 -3.71
C VAL A 55 10.93 2.83 -2.64
N ASP A 56 11.28 2.00 -1.66
CA ASP A 56 12.33 2.25 -0.67
C ASP A 56 13.12 0.95 -0.47
N ASN A 57 14.30 0.86 -1.05
CA ASN A 57 15.13 -0.35 -1.08
C ASN A 57 14.33 -1.57 -1.61
N ASN A 58 14.17 -2.59 -0.77
CA ASN A 58 13.43 -3.82 -1.09
C ASN A 58 11.93 -3.70 -0.81
N PHE A 59 11.47 -2.59 -0.24
CA PHE A 59 10.07 -2.38 0.09
C PHE A 59 9.41 -1.47 -0.95
N ARG A 60 8.29 -1.91 -1.51
CA ARG A 60 7.53 -1.18 -2.52
C ARG A 60 6.03 -1.33 -2.30
N GLY A 61 5.27 -0.37 -2.79
CA GLY A 61 3.81 -0.43 -2.71
C GLY A 61 3.12 0.45 -3.73
N GLU A 62 1.97 0.00 -4.19
CA GLU A 62 1.03 0.76 -5.00
C GLU A 62 -0.15 1.15 -4.13
N VAL A 63 -0.43 2.43 -4.08
CA VAL A 63 -1.47 3.04 -3.24
C VAL A 63 -2.63 3.43 -4.13
N ASP A 64 -3.86 3.06 -3.75
CA ASP A 64 -5.01 3.43 -4.56
C ASP A 64 -5.12 4.95 -4.70
N PHE A 65 -5.16 5.68 -3.57
CA PHE A 65 -5.30 7.14 -3.61
C PHE A 65 -4.40 7.83 -2.59
N LEU A 66 -3.81 8.96 -3.00
CA LEU A 66 -3.24 9.96 -2.10
C LEU A 66 -4.07 11.22 -2.18
N LEU A 67 -4.56 11.68 -1.04
CA LEU A 67 -5.33 12.92 -0.93
C LEU A 67 -4.52 14.00 -0.22
N LYS A 68 -4.50 15.20 -0.82
CA LYS A 68 -3.79 16.34 -0.28
C LYS A 68 -4.49 16.91 0.95
N THR A 69 -3.70 17.21 1.98
CA THR A 69 -4.13 17.86 3.21
C THR A 69 -3.46 19.22 3.38
N LYS A 70 -4.02 20.08 4.24
CA LYS A 70 -3.48 21.41 4.55
C LYS A 70 -2.41 21.39 5.66
N ILE A 71 -1.72 20.26 5.83
CA ILE A 71 -0.68 20.10 6.85
C ILE A 71 0.67 20.31 6.18
N LYS A 72 1.47 21.23 6.71
CA LYS A 72 2.79 21.55 6.18
C LYS A 72 3.75 20.35 6.21
N SER A 73 4.53 20.19 5.16
CA SER A 73 5.54 19.14 5.00
C SER A 73 6.75 19.65 4.22
N LYS A 74 7.69 18.77 3.87
CA LYS A 74 8.79 19.12 2.94
C LYS A 74 8.32 19.46 1.52
N LEU A 75 7.06 19.13 1.17
CA LEU A 75 6.49 19.45 -0.14
C LEU A 75 6.01 20.90 -0.23
N GLY A 76 5.77 21.56 0.90
CA GLY A 76 5.23 22.92 1.00
C GLY A 76 4.19 23.05 2.12
N ASP A 77 3.22 23.95 1.96
CA ASP A 77 2.14 24.15 2.91
C ASP A 77 1.03 23.08 2.83
N TYR A 78 1.43 21.89 2.41
CA TYR A 78 0.55 20.72 2.29
C TYR A 78 1.31 19.42 2.52
N SER A 79 0.58 18.36 2.73
CA SER A 79 1.03 16.98 2.78
C SER A 79 -0.02 16.07 2.15
N TYR A 80 0.19 14.75 2.24
CA TYR A 80 -0.75 13.76 1.74
C TYR A 80 -1.05 12.71 2.80
N GLU A 81 -2.23 12.12 2.68
CA GLU A 81 -2.67 10.96 3.44
C GLU A 81 -3.08 9.84 2.48
N VAL A 82 -2.92 8.59 2.97
CA VAL A 82 -3.17 7.37 2.21
C VAL A 82 -4.63 6.96 2.33
N TYR A 83 -5.24 6.63 1.19
CA TYR A 83 -6.57 6.01 1.09
C TYR A 83 -6.46 4.75 0.23
N ASP A 84 -7.08 3.66 0.68
CA ASP A 84 -7.04 2.38 -0.02
C ASP A 84 -8.41 1.71 0.04
N THR A 85 -8.83 1.08 -1.05
CA THR A 85 -10.13 0.42 -1.15
C THR A 85 -10.06 -1.07 -0.86
N LYS A 86 -11.09 -1.61 -0.24
CA LYS A 86 -11.24 -3.05 0.00
C LYS A 86 -12.65 -3.49 -0.34
N ILE A 87 -12.77 -4.51 -1.16
CA ILE A 87 -14.07 -5.09 -1.52
C ILE A 87 -14.80 -5.73 -0.33
N THR A 88 -14.06 -6.12 0.70
CA THR A 88 -14.63 -6.74 1.90
C THR A 88 -15.29 -5.69 2.79
N LYS A 89 -16.43 -6.06 3.39
CA LYS A 89 -17.04 -5.25 4.47
C LYS A 89 -16.34 -5.45 5.82
N ASN A 90 -15.62 -6.57 5.98
CA ASN A 90 -14.91 -6.91 7.21
C ASN A 90 -13.41 -6.60 7.04
N LEU A 91 -13.00 -5.43 7.52
CA LEU A 91 -11.60 -5.05 7.54
C LEU A 91 -10.81 -5.97 8.48
N ARG A 92 -9.57 -6.30 8.07
CA ARG A 92 -8.67 -7.20 8.81
C ARG A 92 -7.39 -6.45 9.18
N PRO A 93 -6.67 -6.85 10.25
CA PRO A 93 -5.42 -6.20 10.66
C PRO A 93 -4.41 -6.06 9.53
N LYS A 94 -4.32 -7.04 8.62
CA LYS A 94 -3.43 -6.98 7.45
C LYS A 94 -3.70 -5.79 6.53
N HIS A 95 -4.96 -5.34 6.41
CA HIS A 95 -5.31 -4.18 5.59
C HIS A 95 -4.81 -2.89 6.24
N VAL A 96 -4.89 -2.81 7.57
CA VAL A 96 -4.37 -1.66 8.33
C VAL A 96 -2.84 -1.62 8.23
N LEU A 97 -2.16 -2.76 8.39
CA LEU A 97 -0.70 -2.84 8.23
C LEU A 97 -0.25 -2.48 6.81
N GLN A 98 -1.01 -2.84 5.79
CA GLN A 98 -0.72 -2.45 4.41
C GLN A 98 -0.70 -0.93 4.24
N ILE A 99 -1.75 -0.24 4.68
CA ILE A 99 -1.81 1.24 4.57
C ILE A 99 -0.83 1.93 5.53
N THR A 100 -0.46 1.29 6.63
CA THR A 100 0.64 1.77 7.49
C THR A 100 1.97 1.76 6.74
N GLY A 101 2.26 0.68 6.01
CA GLY A 101 3.44 0.58 5.14
C GLY A 101 3.44 1.64 4.04
N TYR A 102 2.31 1.93 3.42
CA TYR A 102 2.18 3.01 2.44
C TYR A 102 2.41 4.38 3.08
N SER A 103 1.86 4.62 4.26
CA SER A 103 2.07 5.86 5.02
C SER A 103 3.53 6.05 5.43
N TYR A 104 4.22 4.96 5.77
CA TYR A 104 5.67 4.95 6.03
C TYR A 104 6.46 5.36 4.78
N LEU A 105 6.18 4.75 3.61
CA LEU A 105 6.84 5.11 2.35
C LEU A 105 6.60 6.58 1.98
N LEU A 106 5.37 7.05 2.10
CA LEU A 106 5.00 8.44 1.87
C LEU A 106 5.76 9.40 2.81
N SER A 107 5.92 9.02 4.09
CA SER A 107 6.64 9.84 5.08
C SER A 107 8.09 10.12 4.70
N LYS A 108 8.77 9.17 4.03
CA LYS A 108 10.14 9.34 3.55
C LYS A 108 10.25 10.46 2.51
N ILE A 109 9.22 10.62 1.68
CA ILE A 109 9.21 11.62 0.61
C ILE A 109 8.78 12.97 1.16
N GLN A 110 7.69 13.04 1.90
CA GLN A 110 7.17 14.31 2.41
C GLN A 110 7.85 14.78 3.71
N GLY A 111 8.72 13.94 4.32
CA GLY A 111 9.47 14.27 5.55
C GLY A 111 8.56 14.54 6.75
N PHE A 112 7.37 14.00 6.70
CA PHE A 112 6.33 14.13 7.70
C PHE A 112 5.47 12.87 7.70
N THR A 113 5.29 12.23 8.85
CA THR A 113 4.42 11.05 8.97
C THR A 113 2.96 11.49 8.92
N PRO A 114 2.14 10.95 8.00
CA PRO A 114 0.71 11.27 7.96
C PRO A 114 0.05 11.05 9.31
N ILE A 115 -0.86 11.93 9.70
CA ILE A 115 -1.58 11.77 10.97
C ILE A 115 -2.57 10.61 10.86
N LYS A 116 -3.30 10.56 9.74
CA LYS A 116 -4.31 9.54 9.48
C LYS A 116 -4.02 8.78 8.19
N MET A 117 -4.64 7.63 8.09
CA MET A 117 -4.73 6.77 6.92
C MET A 117 -6.12 6.16 6.87
N TYR A 118 -6.59 5.78 5.68
CA TYR A 118 -7.99 5.45 5.48
C TYR A 118 -8.18 4.17 4.69
N LEU A 119 -9.17 3.38 5.09
CA LEU A 119 -9.68 2.23 4.33
C LEU A 119 -11.14 2.50 3.94
N ILE A 120 -11.45 2.28 2.68
CA ILE A 120 -12.81 2.35 2.15
C ILE A 120 -13.27 0.91 1.94
N ASP A 121 -14.28 0.48 2.67
CA ASP A 121 -14.77 -0.89 2.62
C ASP A 121 -15.72 -1.15 1.43
N GLY A 122 -16.13 -2.41 1.25
CA GLY A 122 -17.04 -2.82 0.19
C GLY A 122 -18.46 -2.27 0.30
N ALA A 123 -18.79 -1.57 1.39
CA ALA A 123 -20.03 -0.80 1.57
C ALA A 123 -19.83 0.70 1.31
N ASN A 124 -18.65 1.12 0.81
CA ASN A 124 -18.22 2.52 0.65
C ASN A 124 -18.15 3.31 1.97
N ILE A 125 -18.01 2.63 3.10
CA ILE A 125 -17.77 3.29 4.39
C ILE A 125 -16.27 3.56 4.53
N THR A 126 -15.94 4.81 4.86
CA THR A 126 -14.54 5.20 5.10
C THR A 126 -14.22 5.04 6.59
N HIS A 127 -13.20 4.26 6.88
CA HIS A 127 -12.66 4.02 8.20
C HIS A 127 -11.32 4.73 8.32
N ASP A 128 -11.15 5.56 9.35
CA ASP A 128 -9.91 6.28 9.62
C ASP A 128 -9.10 5.62 10.75
N PHE A 129 -7.78 5.63 10.60
CA PHE A 129 -6.84 5.11 11.56
C PHE A 129 -5.72 6.12 11.77
N LYS A 130 -5.21 6.24 13.00
CA LYS A 130 -4.01 7.02 13.27
C LYS A 130 -2.77 6.21 12.92
N VAL A 131 -1.90 6.76 12.09
CA VAL A 131 -0.66 6.07 11.69
C VAL A 131 0.20 5.73 12.90
N SER A 132 0.30 6.62 13.88
CA SER A 132 1.08 6.43 15.10
C SER A 132 0.70 5.21 15.93
N GLU A 133 -0.55 4.73 15.84
CA GLU A 133 -1.01 3.55 16.60
C GLU A 133 -0.49 2.23 16.02
N PHE A 134 -0.05 2.21 14.76
CA PHE A 134 0.36 0.99 14.04
C PHE A 134 1.80 1.03 13.55
N LEU A 135 2.43 2.20 13.50
CA LEU A 135 3.73 2.41 12.87
C LEU A 135 4.84 1.60 13.55
N ASP A 136 4.90 1.59 14.87
CA ASP A 136 5.95 0.87 15.61
C ASP A 136 5.87 -0.63 15.38
N TYR A 137 4.64 -1.20 15.36
CA TYR A 137 4.44 -2.61 15.05
C TYR A 137 4.82 -2.93 13.59
N PHE A 138 4.46 -2.05 12.66
CA PHE A 138 4.86 -2.19 11.26
C PHE A 138 6.40 -2.19 11.12
N LEU A 139 7.08 -1.22 11.74
CA LEU A 139 8.54 -1.11 11.68
C LEU A 139 9.22 -2.33 12.29
N TYR A 140 8.74 -2.80 13.45
CA TYR A 140 9.24 -4.02 14.08
C TYR A 140 9.11 -5.24 13.15
N THR A 141 7.95 -5.41 12.51
CA THR A 141 7.70 -6.53 11.60
C THR A 141 8.57 -6.41 10.34
N LYS A 142 8.68 -5.21 9.77
CA LYS A 142 9.52 -4.93 8.61
C LYS A 142 10.99 -5.23 8.90
N ASP A 143 11.51 -4.74 10.02
CA ASP A 143 12.92 -4.94 10.41
C ASP A 143 13.24 -6.41 10.65
N ASN A 144 12.34 -7.16 11.28
CA ASN A 144 12.51 -8.60 11.47
C ASN A 144 12.50 -9.34 10.12
N PHE A 145 11.62 -8.97 9.20
CA PHE A 145 11.58 -9.55 7.86
C PHE A 145 12.87 -9.25 7.09
N GLU A 146 13.35 -8.01 7.12
CA GLU A 146 14.61 -7.62 6.43
C GLU A 146 15.84 -8.34 7.01
N LYS A 147 15.88 -8.58 8.33
CA LYS A 147 16.93 -9.39 8.97
C LYS A 147 16.85 -10.87 8.60
N PHE A 148 15.63 -11.37 8.37
CA PHE A 148 15.39 -12.76 7.99
C PHE A 148 15.79 -13.03 6.52
N LEU A 149 15.51 -12.11 5.58
CA LEU A 149 15.72 -12.31 4.15
C LEU A 149 17.13 -12.83 3.79
N PRO A 150 18.25 -12.29 4.32
CA PRO A 150 19.59 -12.80 3.98
C PRO A 150 19.88 -14.20 4.54
N THR A 151 19.05 -14.70 5.44
CA THR A 151 19.23 -16.02 6.06
C THR A 151 18.46 -17.13 5.36
N VAL A 152 17.50 -16.79 4.49
CA VAL A 152 16.58 -17.73 3.82
C VAL A 152 17.32 -18.85 3.09
N GLU A 153 18.38 -18.53 2.35
CA GLU A 153 19.16 -19.52 1.61
C GLU A 153 19.93 -20.52 2.53
N LYS A 154 20.06 -20.20 3.81
CA LYS A 154 20.80 -21.01 4.81
C LYS A 154 19.89 -21.84 5.69
N ILE A 155 18.58 -21.69 5.55
CA ILE A 155 17.59 -22.36 6.39
C ILE A 155 16.88 -23.40 5.53
N ASP A 156 16.96 -24.65 5.96
CA ASP A 156 16.12 -25.71 5.41
C ASP A 156 14.69 -25.52 5.92
N LEU A 157 13.87 -24.89 5.08
CA LEU A 157 12.48 -24.57 5.39
C LEU A 157 11.59 -25.72 4.96
N TYR A 158 11.05 -26.46 5.93
CA TYR A 158 9.99 -27.41 5.64
C TYR A 158 8.65 -26.69 5.44
N PRO A 159 7.98 -26.87 4.30
CA PRO A 159 6.74 -26.15 4.02
C PRO A 159 5.58 -26.67 4.89
N GLU A 160 4.84 -25.76 5.50
CA GLU A 160 3.65 -26.08 6.28
C GLU A 160 2.37 -25.96 5.43
N LYS A 161 1.43 -26.91 5.62
CA LYS A 161 0.12 -26.86 4.96
C LYS A 161 -0.71 -25.68 5.50
N CYS A 162 -1.31 -24.92 4.60
CA CYS A 162 -2.20 -23.83 4.94
C CYS A 162 -3.43 -23.77 4.03
N THR A 163 -4.41 -22.95 4.39
CA THR A 163 -5.67 -22.80 3.64
C THR A 163 -5.50 -22.28 2.20
N PHE A 164 -4.34 -21.74 1.87
CA PHE A 164 -4.03 -21.18 0.54
C PHE A 164 -3.29 -22.16 -0.37
N CYS A 165 -2.97 -23.36 0.09
CA CYS A 165 -2.21 -24.34 -0.71
C CYS A 165 -2.90 -24.63 -2.05
N ASN A 166 -4.23 -24.75 -2.08
CA ASN A 166 -5.00 -25.08 -3.31
C ASN A 166 -4.87 -24.04 -4.44
N ILE A 167 -4.39 -22.82 -4.12
CA ILE A 167 -4.18 -21.75 -5.11
C ILE A 167 -2.71 -21.28 -5.14
N CYS A 168 -1.84 -22.01 -4.44
CA CYS A 168 -0.42 -21.68 -4.33
C CYS A 168 0.34 -22.21 -5.56
N PRO A 169 1.13 -21.38 -6.27
CA PRO A 169 1.91 -21.83 -7.42
C PRO A 169 3.05 -22.80 -7.05
N TRP A 170 3.36 -22.96 -5.78
CA TRP A 170 4.39 -23.85 -5.24
C TRP A 170 3.84 -25.17 -4.68
N LEU A 171 2.53 -25.47 -4.87
CA LEU A 171 1.91 -26.65 -4.28
C LEU A 171 2.62 -27.93 -4.65
N ASP A 172 2.89 -28.14 -5.94
CA ASP A 172 3.56 -29.35 -6.46
C ASP A 172 4.94 -29.60 -5.82
N GLU A 173 5.68 -28.52 -5.55
CA GLU A 173 6.97 -28.60 -4.85
C GLU A 173 6.79 -28.97 -3.39
N CYS A 174 5.83 -28.34 -2.72
CA CYS A 174 5.52 -28.68 -1.34
C CYS A 174 5.05 -30.12 -1.19
N GLU A 175 4.20 -30.62 -2.11
CA GLU A 175 3.73 -32.00 -2.09
C GLU A 175 4.88 -32.99 -2.23
N ARG A 176 5.86 -32.73 -3.09
CA ARG A 176 7.08 -33.56 -3.20
C ARG A 176 7.85 -33.65 -1.87
N ILE A 177 7.96 -32.54 -1.15
CA ILE A 177 8.65 -32.47 0.15
C ILE A 177 7.85 -33.19 1.25
N TRP A 178 6.53 -33.12 1.22
CA TRP A 178 5.67 -33.75 2.26
C TRP A 178 5.58 -35.29 2.12
N VAL A 179 5.84 -35.85 0.93
CA VAL A 179 5.76 -37.28 0.63
C VAL A 179 7.08 -38.00 0.84
N GLY A 180 8.19 -37.30 0.82
CA GLY A 180 9.56 -37.84 1.08
C GLY A 180 9.89 -37.88 2.52
#